data_bc4719f452ffbbc74caddc0dbd88b61c
#
_entry.id   bc4719f452ffbbc74caddc0dbd88b61c
#
_cell.length_a   1.000
_cell.length_b   1.000
_cell.length_c   1.000
_cell.angle_alpha   90.00
_cell.angle_beta   90.00
_cell.angle_gamma   90.00
#
_symmetry.space_group_name_H-M   'P 1'
#
loop_
_entity.id
_entity.type
_entity.pdbx_description
1 polymer ?
#
loop_
_entity_poly.entity_id
_entity_poly.type
_entity_poly.pdbx_seq_one_letter_code
_entity_poly.pdbx_strand_id
1 'polypeptide(L)'
;MIDVRAPHLRPRVYRRPDDERPYQQRGGPRNNPYSRDRREMPQRGFQKKSNFFKPEIKITNDMQVTDGKHKGVLLRSTESPKVRPTARRIRETLFKVLNRRVKFARFLDLCAGCGAVGVEAISRGALLSTFVERSAKMCNFIKQNLDACEICPTGHGEIVQLECLPFIRRMKQRKRCWDIIFFDPPYDANYDEVIELISRGACIKAQGGILVVEHPAEMFFPQTIGFLTRRKVVKEGDTALTFYECWK
;
A
#
# COMPACT_ATOMS: atom_id res chain seq x y z
N MET A 1 26.51 36.25 18.54
CA MET A 1 25.36 35.61 19.17
C MET A 1 24.12 36.01 18.40
N ILE A 2 23.65 35.16 17.49
CA ILE A 2 22.37 35.36 16.79
C ILE A 2 21.63 34.04 16.94
N ASP A 3 20.57 34.08 17.76
CA ASP A 3 19.67 32.96 18.04
C ASP A 3 18.71 32.81 16.86
N VAL A 4 18.88 31.76 16.05
CA VAL A 4 17.97 31.43 14.94
C VAL A 4 17.16 30.20 15.31
N ARG A 5 16.07 30.41 16.05
CA ARG A 5 15.03 29.41 16.24
C ARG A 5 14.14 29.41 15.01
N ALA A 6 14.28 28.41 14.17
CA ALA A 6 13.37 28.15 13.06
C ALA A 6 11.99 27.68 13.60
N PRO A 7 10.88 28.23 13.09
CA PRO A 7 9.55 27.78 13.49
C PRO A 7 9.23 26.42 12.90
N HIS A 8 8.72 25.51 13.74
CA HIS A 8 8.23 24.20 13.36
C HIS A 8 6.99 24.33 12.46
N LEU A 9 7.19 24.31 11.16
CA LEU A 9 6.10 24.19 10.18
C LEU A 9 5.65 22.73 10.12
N ARG A 10 4.51 22.43 10.73
CA ARG A 10 3.77 21.19 10.52
C ARG A 10 3.15 21.24 9.13
N PRO A 11 3.33 20.26 8.25
CA PRO A 11 2.61 20.20 6.98
C PRO A 11 1.13 19.94 7.27
N ARG A 12 0.27 20.93 7.01
CA ARG A 12 -1.18 20.77 7.03
C ARG A 12 -1.61 20.18 5.69
N VAL A 13 -2.14 18.96 5.70
CA VAL A 13 -2.98 18.48 4.62
C VAL A 13 -4.30 19.24 4.70
N TYR A 14 -4.67 19.92 3.63
CA TYR A 14 -5.87 20.75 3.54
C TYR A 14 -7.12 19.85 3.58
N ARG A 15 -7.85 19.85 4.71
CA ARG A 15 -9.26 19.44 4.77
C ARG A 15 -10.13 20.65 4.52
N ARG A 16 -11.16 20.51 3.70
CA ARG A 16 -12.19 21.54 3.52
C ARG A 16 -12.96 21.74 4.84
N PRO A 17 -13.36 22.98 5.19
CA PRO A 17 -14.00 23.27 6.46
C PRO A 17 -15.53 23.15 6.39
N ASP A 18 -16.12 21.97 6.20
CA ASP A 18 -17.59 21.85 6.23
C ASP A 18 -18.13 20.47 6.66
N ASP A 19 -17.49 19.78 7.63
CA ASP A 19 -18.08 18.58 8.21
C ASP A 19 -17.92 18.51 9.74
N GLU A 20 -18.46 19.51 10.45
CA GLU A 20 -18.73 19.38 11.88
C GLU A 20 -20.21 19.08 12.09
N ARG A 21 -20.58 17.82 12.36
CA ARG A 21 -21.83 17.45 13.02
C ARG A 21 -21.54 16.80 14.36
N PRO A 22 -22.13 17.29 15.44
CA PRO A 22 -21.86 16.78 16.78
C PRO A 22 -22.57 15.45 17.03
N TYR A 23 -21.84 14.51 17.60
CA TYR A 23 -22.34 13.21 18.06
C TYR A 23 -23.12 13.40 19.37
N GLN A 24 -24.44 13.26 19.32
CA GLN A 24 -25.28 13.25 20.53
C GLN A 24 -25.32 11.83 21.13
N GLN A 25 -24.78 11.72 22.32
CA GLN A 25 -25.02 10.57 23.20
C GLN A 25 -26.48 10.59 23.69
N ARG A 26 -27.21 9.51 23.45
CA ARG A 26 -28.47 9.22 24.17
C ARG A 26 -28.26 7.96 25.00
N GLY A 27 -28.11 8.15 26.29
CA GLY A 27 -28.33 7.12 27.29
C GLY A 27 -29.82 7.00 27.60
N GLY A 28 -30.28 5.76 27.86
CA GLY A 28 -31.60 5.48 28.38
C GLY A 28 -31.68 4.04 28.94
N PRO A 29 -32.48 3.76 29.96
CA PRO A 29 -32.17 2.80 30.99
C PRO A 29 -32.67 1.36 30.69
N ARG A 30 -32.03 0.43 31.43
CA ARG A 30 -32.39 -1.00 31.52
C ARG A 30 -33.79 -1.16 32.09
N ASN A 31 -34.64 -1.99 31.47
CA ASN A 31 -35.66 -2.76 32.14
C ASN A 31 -35.89 -4.05 31.35
N ASN A 32 -35.60 -5.15 32.03
CA ASN A 32 -35.95 -6.50 31.58
C ASN A 32 -37.09 -7.00 32.46
N PRO A 33 -38.24 -7.31 31.90
CA PRO A 33 -39.10 -8.29 32.50
C PRO A 33 -39.63 -9.25 31.41
N TYR A 34 -39.15 -10.50 31.42
CA TYR A 34 -40.02 -11.63 31.13
C TYR A 34 -39.27 -12.96 31.34
N SER A 35 -39.52 -13.49 32.51
CA SER A 35 -39.40 -14.93 32.77
C SER A 35 -40.72 -15.62 32.43
N ARG A 36 -40.62 -16.85 31.93
CA ARG A 36 -41.67 -17.90 31.77
C ARG A 36 -42.54 -17.77 30.49
N ASP A 37 -42.32 -18.67 29.54
CA ASP A 37 -43.14 -19.87 29.34
C ASP A 37 -42.50 -20.81 28.31
N ARG A 38 -42.28 -22.06 28.71
CA ARG A 38 -41.91 -23.16 27.81
C ARG A 38 -43.19 -23.57 27.05
N ARG A 39 -43.26 -23.28 25.78
CA ARG A 39 -44.14 -23.98 24.84
C ARG A 39 -43.31 -24.47 23.67
N GLU A 40 -43.36 -25.77 23.51
CA GLU A 40 -42.72 -26.52 22.43
C GLU A 40 -43.13 -25.93 21.05
N MET A 41 -42.14 -25.56 20.25
CA MET A 41 -42.32 -25.23 18.85
C MET A 41 -41.79 -26.37 17.98
N PRO A 42 -42.46 -26.70 16.86
CA PRO A 42 -42.08 -27.79 15.99
C PRO A 42 -40.77 -27.49 15.28
N GLN A 43 -39.91 -28.48 15.23
CA GLN A 43 -38.63 -28.45 14.49
C GLN A 43 -38.92 -28.37 12.99
N ARG A 44 -38.96 -27.18 12.43
CA ARG A 44 -38.82 -26.97 10.99
C ARG A 44 -37.34 -26.93 10.67
N GLY A 45 -36.87 -27.99 9.99
CA GLY A 45 -35.52 -28.09 9.48
C GLY A 45 -35.15 -26.90 8.60
N PHE A 46 -34.41 -25.96 9.17
CA PHE A 46 -33.71 -24.95 8.40
C PHE A 46 -32.48 -25.60 7.77
N GLN A 47 -32.61 -26.11 6.55
CA GLN A 47 -31.46 -26.30 5.68
C GLN A 47 -30.86 -24.93 5.41
N LYS A 48 -29.85 -24.54 6.21
CA LYS A 48 -28.95 -23.44 5.85
C LYS A 48 -28.18 -23.87 4.61
N LYS A 49 -28.68 -23.50 3.44
CA LYS A 49 -27.83 -23.37 2.25
C LYS A 49 -26.85 -22.25 2.56
N SER A 50 -25.68 -22.61 3.08
CA SER A 50 -24.54 -21.70 3.12
C SER A 50 -24.10 -21.48 1.69
N ASN A 51 -24.67 -20.47 1.03
CA ASN A 51 -24.06 -19.89 -0.14
C ASN A 51 -22.76 -19.20 0.32
N PHE A 52 -21.71 -19.98 0.52
CA PHE A 52 -20.37 -19.45 0.52
C PHE A 52 -20.12 -18.92 -0.89
N PHE A 53 -20.33 -17.62 -1.05
CA PHE A 53 -19.87 -16.86 -2.21
C PHE A 53 -18.34 -17.00 -2.19
N LYS A 54 -17.80 -17.99 -2.92
CA LYS A 54 -16.38 -18.02 -3.25
C LYS A 54 -16.19 -16.86 -4.22
N PRO A 55 -15.48 -15.78 -3.87
CA PRO A 55 -15.22 -14.73 -4.84
C PRO A 55 -14.48 -15.37 -6.01
N GLU A 56 -15.06 -15.30 -7.21
CA GLU A 56 -14.40 -15.75 -8.42
C GLU A 56 -13.07 -15.01 -8.58
N ILE A 57 -12.02 -15.77 -8.81
CA ILE A 57 -10.69 -15.22 -9.11
C ILE A 57 -10.70 -14.88 -10.59
N LYS A 58 -10.88 -13.60 -10.93
CA LYS A 58 -10.72 -13.15 -12.32
C LYS A 58 -9.26 -12.85 -12.58
N ILE A 59 -8.72 -13.54 -13.58
CA ILE A 59 -7.44 -13.22 -14.18
C ILE A 59 -7.75 -12.25 -15.33
N THR A 60 -7.41 -10.98 -15.16
CA THR A 60 -7.57 -9.96 -16.20
C THR A 60 -6.22 -9.69 -16.86
N ASN A 61 -6.22 -9.37 -18.17
CA ASN A 61 -4.99 -9.00 -18.90
C ASN A 61 -4.29 -7.78 -18.29
N ASP A 62 -4.99 -6.97 -17.48
CA ASP A 62 -4.43 -5.80 -16.79
C ASP A 62 -3.48 -6.18 -15.65
N MET A 63 -3.58 -7.42 -15.15
CA MET A 63 -2.71 -7.96 -14.10
C MET A 63 -1.52 -8.76 -14.64
N GLN A 64 -1.18 -8.60 -15.91
CA GLN A 64 0.00 -9.23 -16.50
C GLN A 64 1.29 -8.49 -16.13
N VAL A 65 2.39 -9.23 -15.90
CA VAL A 65 3.74 -8.65 -15.81
C VAL A 65 4.10 -8.03 -17.16
N THR A 66 4.46 -6.75 -17.16
CA THR A 66 4.57 -5.96 -18.40
C THR A 66 5.93 -6.07 -19.06
N ASP A 67 7.00 -6.34 -18.28
CA ASP A 67 8.37 -6.38 -18.82
C ASP A 67 9.32 -7.20 -17.93
N GLY A 68 10.53 -7.50 -18.43
CA GLY A 68 11.58 -8.24 -17.74
C GLY A 68 11.48 -9.76 -17.90
N LYS A 69 12.11 -10.49 -16.97
CA LYS A 69 12.27 -11.96 -17.04
C LYS A 69 10.93 -12.71 -17.07
N HIS A 70 9.94 -12.20 -16.35
CA HIS A 70 8.62 -12.84 -16.17
C HIS A 70 7.52 -12.16 -16.98
N LYS A 71 7.89 -11.40 -18.03
CA LYS A 71 6.94 -10.74 -18.94
C LYS A 71 5.90 -11.72 -19.46
N GLY A 72 4.63 -11.32 -19.41
CA GLY A 72 3.51 -12.10 -19.90
C GLY A 72 2.85 -12.99 -18.85
N VAL A 73 3.45 -13.21 -17.68
CA VAL A 73 2.84 -13.99 -16.62
C VAL A 73 1.63 -13.24 -16.07
N LEU A 74 0.48 -13.94 -15.99
CA LEU A 74 -0.76 -13.41 -15.45
C LEU A 74 -0.76 -13.52 -13.91
N LEU A 75 -0.99 -12.41 -13.24
CA LEU A 75 -1.06 -12.34 -11.79
C LEU A 75 -2.50 -12.44 -11.30
N ARG A 76 -2.70 -13.06 -10.15
CA ARG A 76 -3.99 -13.19 -9.48
C ARG A 76 -4.28 -11.95 -8.63
N SER A 77 -5.54 -11.51 -8.64
CA SER A 77 -6.05 -10.44 -7.80
C SER A 77 -7.47 -10.73 -7.36
N THR A 78 -7.98 -9.96 -6.41
CA THR A 78 -9.43 -9.98 -6.11
C THR A 78 -10.20 -9.21 -7.18
N GLU A 79 -11.47 -9.58 -7.34
CA GLU A 79 -12.43 -8.72 -8.03
C GLU A 79 -12.59 -7.43 -7.21
N SER A 80 -11.87 -6.41 -7.58
CA SER A 80 -12.13 -5.06 -7.10
C SER A 80 -12.51 -4.22 -8.31
N PRO A 81 -13.57 -3.42 -8.25
CA PRO A 81 -13.85 -2.42 -9.28
C PRO A 81 -12.70 -1.41 -9.43
N LYS A 82 -11.72 -1.46 -8.52
CA LYS A 82 -10.48 -0.67 -8.54
C LYS A 82 -9.34 -1.30 -9.37
N VAL A 83 -9.48 -2.53 -9.89
CA VAL A 83 -8.55 -3.09 -10.90
C VAL A 83 -8.93 -2.46 -12.24
N ARG A 84 -8.49 -1.20 -12.43
CA ARG A 84 -8.76 -0.40 -13.63
C ARG A 84 -7.62 -0.58 -14.63
N PRO A 85 -7.86 -0.36 -15.94
CA PRO A 85 -6.79 -0.18 -16.94
C PRO A 85 -5.73 0.83 -16.51
N THR A 86 -6.10 1.77 -15.65
CA THR A 86 -5.22 2.74 -14.98
C THR A 86 -4.12 2.07 -14.18
N ALA A 87 -4.40 0.99 -13.44
CA ALA A 87 -3.40 0.29 -12.61
C ALA A 87 -2.23 -0.28 -13.44
N ARG A 88 -2.49 -0.79 -14.65
CA ARG A 88 -1.45 -1.22 -15.57
C ARG A 88 -0.61 -0.04 -16.08
N ARG A 89 -1.27 1.04 -16.52
CA ARG A 89 -0.59 2.24 -17.03
C ARG A 89 0.27 2.90 -15.96
N ILE A 90 -0.25 3.02 -14.73
CA ILE A 90 0.51 3.54 -13.58
C ILE A 90 1.76 2.70 -13.34
N ARG A 91 1.65 1.37 -13.36
CA ARG A 91 2.80 0.47 -13.18
C ARG A 91 3.82 0.60 -14.32
N GLU A 92 3.38 0.65 -15.57
CA GLU A 92 4.26 0.89 -16.72
C GLU A 92 4.97 2.25 -16.61
N THR A 93 4.25 3.29 -16.21
CA THR A 93 4.79 4.65 -15.99
C THR A 93 5.78 4.68 -14.84
N LEU A 94 5.47 4.04 -13.70
CA LEU A 94 6.36 3.87 -12.57
C LEU A 94 7.72 3.33 -13.03
N PHE A 95 7.72 2.18 -13.68
CA PHE A 95 8.96 1.53 -14.10
C PHE A 95 9.66 2.23 -15.27
N LYS A 96 8.94 2.93 -16.14
CA LYS A 96 9.53 3.80 -17.16
C LYS A 96 10.33 4.93 -16.53
N VAL A 97 9.83 5.53 -15.45
CA VAL A 97 10.54 6.60 -14.74
C VAL A 97 11.71 6.05 -13.93
N LEU A 98 11.51 4.95 -13.20
CA LEU A 98 12.57 4.30 -12.42
C LEU A 98 13.69 3.74 -13.31
N ASN A 99 13.35 3.24 -14.51
CA ASN A 99 14.28 2.75 -15.52
C ASN A 99 15.37 1.83 -14.92
N ARG A 100 16.64 2.10 -15.21
CA ARG A 100 17.80 1.30 -14.74
C ARG A 100 17.99 1.30 -13.22
N ARG A 101 17.34 2.22 -12.50
CA ARG A 101 17.41 2.31 -11.02
C ARG A 101 16.82 1.06 -10.33
N VAL A 102 15.97 0.29 -11.01
CA VAL A 102 15.37 -0.95 -10.49
C VAL A 102 16.36 -2.10 -10.44
N LYS A 103 17.30 -2.17 -11.41
CA LYS A 103 18.24 -3.27 -11.51
C LYS A 103 19.14 -3.33 -10.27
N PHE A 104 19.16 -4.50 -9.64
CA PHE A 104 19.86 -4.79 -8.39
C PHE A 104 19.37 -4.00 -7.16
N ALA A 105 18.26 -3.25 -7.27
CA ALA A 105 17.70 -2.51 -6.15
C ALA A 105 17.04 -3.45 -5.13
N ARG A 106 17.11 -3.07 -3.87
CA ARG A 106 16.22 -3.55 -2.82
C ARG A 106 14.95 -2.72 -2.89
N PHE A 107 13.88 -3.33 -3.33
CA PHE A 107 12.59 -2.69 -3.55
C PHE A 107 11.67 -2.95 -2.36
N LEU A 108 10.97 -1.93 -1.85
CA LEU A 108 9.95 -2.03 -0.82
C LEU A 108 8.61 -1.64 -1.40
N ASP A 109 7.67 -2.58 -1.41
CA ASP A 109 6.29 -2.40 -1.84
C ASP A 109 5.42 -2.25 -0.57
N LEU A 110 5.10 -1.01 -0.20
CA LEU A 110 4.27 -0.67 0.95
C LEU A 110 2.80 -0.61 0.54
N CYS A 111 1.94 -1.33 1.27
CA CYS A 111 0.54 -1.57 0.92
C CYS A 111 0.42 -2.39 -0.37
N ALA A 112 1.17 -3.50 -0.44
CA ALA A 112 1.45 -4.23 -1.67
C ALA A 112 0.22 -4.84 -2.36
N GLY A 113 -0.93 -4.97 -1.69
CA GLY A 113 -2.12 -5.58 -2.26
C GLY A 113 -1.83 -7.00 -2.76
N CYS A 114 -2.05 -7.27 -4.03
CA CYS A 114 -1.70 -8.57 -4.65
C CYS A 114 -0.23 -8.68 -5.06
N GLY A 115 0.60 -7.66 -4.83
CA GLY A 115 2.03 -7.66 -5.09
C GLY A 115 2.44 -7.39 -6.54
N ALA A 116 1.56 -6.87 -7.37
CA ALA A 116 1.84 -6.69 -8.79
C ALA A 116 3.04 -5.77 -9.06
N VAL A 117 3.25 -4.73 -8.24
CA VAL A 117 4.37 -3.79 -8.39
C VAL A 117 5.68 -4.45 -7.96
N GLY A 118 5.70 -5.09 -6.79
CA GLY A 118 6.91 -5.77 -6.31
C GLY A 118 7.33 -6.96 -7.18
N VAL A 119 6.38 -7.72 -7.74
CA VAL A 119 6.65 -8.81 -8.72
C VAL A 119 7.24 -8.23 -10.01
N GLU A 120 6.67 -7.13 -10.52
CA GLU A 120 7.21 -6.43 -11.69
C GLU A 120 8.64 -5.92 -11.43
N ALA A 121 8.93 -5.39 -10.22
CA ALA A 121 10.27 -4.96 -9.84
C ALA A 121 11.28 -6.12 -9.93
N ILE A 122 10.93 -7.31 -9.41
CA ILE A 122 11.79 -8.51 -9.53
C ILE A 122 11.96 -8.89 -11.00
N SER A 123 10.88 -8.91 -11.77
CA SER A 123 10.92 -9.21 -13.20
C SER A 123 11.92 -8.31 -13.95
N ARG A 124 12.01 -7.04 -13.56
CA ARG A 124 12.93 -6.03 -14.14
C ARG A 124 14.32 -6.04 -13.51
N GLY A 125 14.60 -7.02 -12.65
CA GLY A 125 15.93 -7.27 -12.11
C GLY A 125 16.22 -6.62 -10.75
N ALA A 126 15.21 -6.27 -9.97
CA ALA A 126 15.41 -5.96 -8.55
C ALA A 126 16.06 -7.16 -7.84
N LEU A 127 16.98 -6.89 -6.94
CA LEU A 127 17.66 -7.92 -6.14
C LEU A 127 16.70 -8.58 -5.16
N LEU A 128 15.83 -7.76 -4.55
CA LEU A 128 14.86 -8.18 -3.55
C LEU A 128 13.63 -7.27 -3.63
N SER A 129 12.43 -7.84 -3.56
CA SER A 129 11.22 -7.10 -3.22
C SER A 129 10.70 -7.54 -1.86
N THR A 130 10.48 -6.57 -0.96
CA THR A 130 9.80 -6.77 0.31
C THR A 130 8.37 -6.25 0.17
N PHE A 131 7.41 -7.14 0.31
CA PHE A 131 5.97 -6.84 0.22
C PHE A 131 5.42 -6.64 1.61
N VAL A 132 4.87 -5.46 1.91
CA VAL A 132 4.22 -5.17 3.18
C VAL A 132 2.72 -5.04 2.95
N GLU A 133 1.96 -5.96 3.53
CA GLU A 133 0.52 -6.02 3.34
C GLU A 133 -0.17 -6.51 4.62
N ARG A 134 -1.23 -5.83 5.05
CA ARG A 134 -1.96 -6.17 6.28
C ARG A 134 -2.90 -7.37 6.13
N SER A 135 -3.47 -7.55 4.94
CA SER A 135 -4.47 -8.56 4.66
C SER A 135 -3.84 -9.92 4.42
N ALA A 136 -4.15 -10.92 5.25
CA ALA A 136 -3.72 -12.30 5.04
C ALA A 136 -4.16 -12.85 3.68
N LYS A 137 -5.35 -12.45 3.20
CA LYS A 137 -5.86 -12.82 1.87
C LYS A 137 -4.96 -12.27 0.76
N MET A 138 -4.54 -11.00 0.86
CA MET A 138 -3.64 -10.38 -0.11
C MET A 138 -2.24 -10.98 -0.04
N CYS A 139 -1.71 -11.24 1.15
CA CYS A 139 -0.44 -11.96 1.33
C CYS A 139 -0.46 -13.33 0.63
N ASN A 140 -1.59 -14.04 0.67
CA ASN A 140 -1.74 -15.30 -0.06
C ASN A 140 -1.73 -15.10 -1.58
N PHE A 141 -2.32 -14.01 -2.11
CA PHE A 141 -2.19 -13.67 -3.53
C PHE A 141 -0.74 -13.33 -3.91
N ILE A 142 -0.03 -12.56 -3.08
CA ILE A 142 1.40 -12.28 -3.32
C ILE A 142 2.17 -13.59 -3.44
N LYS A 143 1.96 -14.54 -2.51
CA LYS A 143 2.61 -15.85 -2.56
C LYS A 143 2.30 -16.58 -3.86
N GLN A 144 1.03 -16.69 -4.26
CA GLN A 144 0.62 -17.34 -5.50
C GLN A 144 1.22 -16.66 -6.74
N ASN A 145 1.38 -15.34 -6.71
CA ASN A 145 1.96 -14.57 -7.81
C ASN A 145 3.48 -14.76 -7.90
N LEU A 146 4.16 -14.87 -6.76
CA LEU A 146 5.58 -15.26 -6.71
C LEU A 146 5.77 -16.69 -7.24
N ASP A 147 4.93 -17.62 -6.83
CA ASP A 147 4.96 -19.01 -7.29
C ASP A 147 4.70 -19.09 -8.81
N ALA A 148 3.73 -18.32 -9.35
CA ALA A 148 3.44 -18.25 -10.79
C ALA A 148 4.61 -17.71 -11.63
N CYS A 149 5.45 -16.88 -11.02
CA CYS A 149 6.67 -16.36 -11.62
C CYS A 149 7.92 -17.20 -11.29
N GLU A 150 7.79 -18.32 -10.59
CA GLU A 150 8.92 -19.15 -10.13
C GLU A 150 9.94 -18.34 -9.30
N ILE A 151 9.47 -17.35 -8.58
CA ILE A 151 10.30 -16.48 -7.71
C ILE A 151 10.39 -17.11 -6.33
N CYS A 152 11.62 -17.44 -5.92
CA CYS A 152 11.86 -18.01 -4.58
C CYS A 152 11.57 -16.97 -3.48
N PRO A 153 10.64 -17.25 -2.55
CA PRO A 153 10.31 -16.34 -1.46
C PRO A 153 11.48 -16.06 -0.51
N THR A 154 12.41 -17.01 -0.37
CA THR A 154 13.57 -16.87 0.54
C THR A 154 14.75 -16.12 -0.08
N GLY A 155 14.71 -15.84 -1.40
CA GLY A 155 15.81 -15.18 -2.11
C GLY A 155 15.49 -13.78 -2.62
N HIS A 156 14.35 -13.65 -3.31
CA HIS A 156 14.00 -12.42 -4.02
C HIS A 156 12.68 -11.79 -3.61
N GLY A 157 11.80 -12.52 -2.89
CA GLY A 157 10.46 -12.05 -2.53
C GLY A 157 10.16 -12.25 -1.05
N GLU A 158 10.27 -11.22 -0.21
CA GLU A 158 9.97 -11.28 1.22
C GLU A 158 8.55 -10.74 1.48
N ILE A 159 7.67 -11.57 2.07
CA ILE A 159 6.29 -11.16 2.41
C ILE A 159 6.21 -10.88 3.90
N VAL A 160 5.73 -9.69 4.27
CA VAL A 160 5.54 -9.27 5.66
C VAL A 160 4.08 -8.87 5.87
N GLN A 161 3.34 -9.72 6.60
CA GLN A 161 1.97 -9.42 6.97
C GLN A 161 1.96 -8.43 8.15
N LEU A 162 1.90 -7.14 7.83
CA LEU A 162 1.89 -6.05 8.79
C LEU A 162 1.31 -4.78 8.16
N GLU A 163 0.85 -3.85 8.96
CA GLU A 163 0.54 -2.49 8.50
C GLU A 163 1.82 -1.68 8.23
N CYS A 164 1.74 -0.70 7.32
CA CYS A 164 2.88 0.09 6.87
C CYS A 164 3.60 0.81 8.01
N LEU A 165 2.86 1.50 8.88
CA LEU A 165 3.46 2.32 9.93
C LEU A 165 4.20 1.51 11.00
N PRO A 166 3.63 0.45 11.59
CA PRO A 166 4.35 -0.47 12.47
C PRO A 166 5.58 -1.09 11.78
N PHE A 167 5.47 -1.44 10.49
CA PHE A 167 6.60 -1.96 9.73
C PHE A 167 7.74 -0.94 9.65
N ILE A 168 7.49 0.29 9.22
CA ILE A 168 8.50 1.36 9.09
C ILE A 168 9.18 1.63 10.43
N ARG A 169 8.40 1.73 11.52
CA ARG A 169 8.93 1.92 12.86
C ARG A 169 9.88 0.79 13.29
N ARG A 170 9.48 -0.47 13.04
CA ARG A 170 10.28 -1.67 13.34
C ARG A 170 11.57 -1.71 12.52
N MET A 171 11.49 -1.38 11.21
CA MET A 171 12.66 -1.41 10.33
C MET A 171 13.64 -0.25 10.61
N LYS A 172 13.11 0.91 11.03
CA LYS A 172 13.95 2.01 11.54
C LYS A 172 14.81 1.57 12.72
N GLN A 173 14.22 0.86 13.71
CA GLN A 173 14.98 0.33 14.85
C GLN A 173 16.06 -0.68 14.41
N ARG A 174 15.77 -1.50 13.39
CA ARG A 174 16.69 -2.48 12.81
C ARG A 174 17.70 -1.89 11.84
N LYS A 175 17.64 -0.59 11.56
CA LYS A 175 18.49 0.14 10.58
C LYS A 175 18.46 -0.51 9.19
N ARG A 176 17.34 -1.16 8.83
CA ARG A 176 17.17 -1.79 7.52
C ARG A 176 16.69 -0.75 6.52
N CYS A 177 17.33 -0.69 5.34
CA CYS A 177 17.03 0.29 4.31
C CYS A 177 16.79 -0.38 2.96
N TRP A 178 16.05 0.33 2.10
CA TRP A 178 15.78 -0.03 0.71
C TRP A 178 16.26 1.08 -0.23
N ASP A 179 16.58 0.71 -1.47
CA ASP A 179 16.97 1.65 -2.51
C ASP A 179 15.76 2.37 -3.10
N ILE A 180 14.64 1.65 -3.21
CA ILE A 180 13.39 2.17 -3.75
C ILE A 180 12.25 1.75 -2.80
N ILE A 181 11.41 2.71 -2.42
CA ILE A 181 10.18 2.51 -1.66
C ILE A 181 9.02 2.97 -2.55
N PHE A 182 8.08 2.08 -2.84
CA PHE A 182 6.80 2.40 -3.46
C PHE A 182 5.72 2.37 -2.38
N PHE A 183 4.92 3.42 -2.30
CA PHE A 183 3.89 3.61 -1.29
C PHE A 183 2.56 3.96 -1.96
N ASP A 184 1.65 3.00 -1.99
CA ASP A 184 0.28 3.10 -2.52
C ASP A 184 -0.75 2.73 -1.45
N PRO A 185 -0.98 3.62 -0.46
CA PRO A 185 -1.95 3.35 0.59
C PRO A 185 -3.38 3.57 0.08
N PRO A 186 -4.41 3.00 0.76
CA PRO A 186 -5.80 3.38 0.54
C PRO A 186 -6.00 4.89 0.66
N TYR A 187 -6.92 5.47 -0.10
CA TYR A 187 -7.15 6.93 -0.15
C TYR A 187 -7.53 7.58 1.19
N ASP A 188 -8.05 6.80 2.13
CA ASP A 188 -8.40 7.19 3.49
C ASP A 188 -7.25 7.03 4.50
N ALA A 189 -6.08 6.56 4.04
CA ALA A 189 -4.94 6.34 4.91
C ALA A 189 -4.24 7.66 5.29
N ASN A 190 -3.56 7.62 6.42
CA ASN A 190 -2.71 8.72 6.86
C ASN A 190 -1.34 8.64 6.14
N TYR A 191 -1.20 9.38 5.02
CA TYR A 191 0.04 9.49 4.25
C TYR A 191 1.15 10.16 5.07
N ASP A 192 0.79 11.15 5.89
CA ASP A 192 1.75 12.09 6.48
C ASP A 192 2.74 11.40 7.41
N GLU A 193 2.27 10.54 8.31
CA GLU A 193 3.14 9.92 9.30
C GLU A 193 4.16 8.96 8.68
N VAL A 194 3.76 8.19 7.68
CA VAL A 194 4.65 7.27 6.96
C VAL A 194 5.70 8.07 6.18
N ILE A 195 5.27 9.09 5.42
CA ILE A 195 6.17 9.94 4.64
C ILE A 195 7.11 10.73 5.56
N GLU A 196 6.62 11.25 6.69
CA GLU A 196 7.45 11.95 7.66
C GLU A 196 8.57 11.05 8.22
N LEU A 197 8.26 9.81 8.59
CA LEU A 197 9.27 8.88 9.07
C LEU A 197 10.32 8.57 8.00
N ILE A 198 9.89 8.33 6.74
CA ILE A 198 10.80 8.05 5.62
C ILE A 198 11.63 9.29 5.32
N SER A 199 11.03 10.49 5.33
CA SER A 199 11.72 11.75 5.06
C SER A 199 12.82 12.08 6.06
N ARG A 200 12.72 11.53 7.27
CA ARG A 200 13.78 11.60 8.30
C ARG A 200 14.81 10.48 8.18
N GLY A 201 14.84 9.77 7.06
CA GLY A 201 15.78 8.72 6.73
C GLY A 201 15.45 7.34 7.31
N ALA A 202 14.18 7.08 7.70
CA ALA A 202 13.76 5.74 8.07
C ALA A 202 13.61 4.87 6.82
N CYS A 203 14.21 3.69 6.83
CA CYS A 203 14.04 2.64 5.82
C CYS A 203 14.47 2.98 4.40
N ILE A 204 14.92 4.20 4.12
CA ILE A 204 15.37 4.63 2.80
C ILE A 204 16.89 4.81 2.78
N LYS A 205 17.53 4.44 1.66
CA LYS A 205 18.96 4.66 1.45
C LYS A 205 19.27 6.15 1.50
N ALA A 206 20.28 6.52 2.29
CA ALA A 206 20.60 7.91 2.60
C ALA A 206 20.99 8.75 1.38
N GLN A 207 21.71 8.13 0.43
CA GLN A 207 22.15 8.80 -0.80
C GLN A 207 21.51 8.15 -2.01
N GLY A 208 20.63 8.90 -2.70
CA GLY A 208 19.99 8.48 -3.92
C GLY A 208 18.88 7.44 -3.75
N GLY A 209 18.41 7.18 -2.50
CA GLY A 209 17.22 6.39 -2.27
C GLY A 209 15.96 7.07 -2.86
N ILE A 210 15.04 6.30 -3.42
CA ILE A 210 13.84 6.83 -4.08
C ILE A 210 12.61 6.45 -3.27
N LEU A 211 11.77 7.44 -2.95
CA LEU A 211 10.40 7.22 -2.51
C LEU A 211 9.46 7.60 -3.66
N VAL A 212 8.58 6.68 -4.04
CA VAL A 212 7.48 6.95 -4.97
C VAL A 212 6.17 6.82 -4.20
N VAL A 213 5.35 7.85 -4.27
CA VAL A 213 4.01 7.86 -3.65
C VAL A 213 2.98 7.87 -4.76
N GLU A 214 2.07 6.88 -4.74
CA GLU A 214 0.86 6.89 -5.53
C GLU A 214 -0.25 7.61 -4.74
N HIS A 215 -0.97 8.52 -5.41
CA HIS A 215 -1.98 9.35 -4.75
C HIS A 215 -3.00 9.90 -5.75
N PRO A 216 -4.16 10.41 -5.31
CA PRO A 216 -5.08 11.15 -6.16
C PRO A 216 -4.40 12.33 -6.85
N ALA A 217 -4.68 12.54 -8.15
CA ALA A 217 -4.03 13.57 -8.97
C ALA A 217 -4.26 15.00 -8.47
N GLU A 218 -5.27 15.22 -7.62
CA GLU A 218 -5.61 16.51 -7.01
C GLU A 218 -4.80 16.78 -5.72
N MET A 219 -4.18 15.74 -5.15
CA MET A 219 -3.39 15.87 -3.92
C MET A 219 -2.07 16.55 -4.23
N PHE A 220 -1.71 17.52 -3.38
CA PHE A 220 -0.45 18.24 -3.52
C PHE A 220 0.59 17.73 -2.54
N PHE A 221 1.78 17.48 -3.04
CA PHE A 221 2.95 17.16 -2.24
C PHE A 221 4.00 18.28 -2.37
N PRO A 222 4.65 18.71 -1.27
CA PRO A 222 5.63 19.80 -1.30
C PRO A 222 6.90 19.40 -2.05
N GLN A 223 7.68 20.41 -2.46
CA GLN A 223 8.96 20.22 -3.16
C GLN A 223 9.99 19.49 -2.31
N THR A 224 9.98 19.74 -1.00
CA THR A 224 10.94 19.13 -0.05
C THR A 224 10.20 18.69 1.22
N ILE A 225 10.52 17.49 1.71
CA ILE A 225 10.04 16.95 2.98
C ILE A 225 11.24 16.30 3.68
N GLY A 226 11.76 16.92 4.74
CA GLY A 226 12.96 16.41 5.41
C GLY A 226 14.14 16.23 4.45
N PHE A 227 14.67 15.01 4.35
CA PHE A 227 15.77 14.67 3.41
C PHE A 227 15.29 14.29 2.00
N LEU A 228 13.97 14.37 1.72
CA LEU A 228 13.39 14.03 0.43
C LEU A 228 13.19 15.29 -0.41
N THR A 229 13.71 15.28 -1.63
CA THR A 229 13.48 16.32 -2.65
C THR A 229 12.68 15.73 -3.80
N ARG A 230 11.55 16.35 -4.13
CA ARG A 230 10.69 15.96 -5.26
C ARG A 230 11.41 16.16 -6.58
N ARG A 231 11.55 15.10 -7.36
CA ARG A 231 12.21 15.11 -8.68
C ARG A 231 11.21 15.14 -9.82
N LYS A 232 10.06 14.47 -9.63
CA LYS A 232 9.08 14.34 -10.71
C LYS A 232 7.68 14.09 -10.14
N VAL A 233 6.67 14.57 -10.86
CA VAL A 233 5.27 14.17 -10.70
C VAL A 233 4.77 13.74 -12.07
N VAL A 234 4.09 12.60 -12.15
CA VAL A 234 3.45 12.10 -13.37
C VAL A 234 2.00 11.82 -13.06
N LYS A 235 1.10 12.40 -13.85
CA LYS A 235 -0.35 12.19 -13.72
C LYS A 235 -0.83 11.21 -14.79
N GLU A 236 -1.66 10.25 -14.37
CA GLU A 236 -2.32 9.27 -15.22
C GLU A 236 -3.81 9.21 -14.84
N GLY A 237 -4.64 9.99 -15.54
CA GLY A 237 -6.05 10.15 -15.18
C GLY A 237 -6.22 10.78 -13.80
N ASP A 238 -6.98 10.12 -12.92
CA ASP A 238 -7.28 10.57 -11.56
C ASP A 238 -6.19 10.21 -10.54
N THR A 239 -5.10 9.59 -10.98
CA THR A 239 -3.99 9.14 -10.14
C THR A 239 -2.69 9.86 -10.53
N ALA A 240 -1.82 10.07 -9.57
CA ALA A 240 -0.48 10.61 -9.80
C ALA A 240 0.58 9.81 -9.05
N LEU A 241 1.78 9.80 -9.61
CA LEU A 241 3.00 9.30 -8.99
C LEU A 241 3.92 10.48 -8.69
N THR A 242 4.23 10.68 -7.40
CA THR A 242 5.23 11.67 -6.98
C THR A 242 6.53 10.96 -6.59
N PHE A 243 7.61 11.33 -7.24
CA PHE A 243 8.94 10.76 -7.05
C PHE A 243 9.80 11.71 -6.22
N TYR A 244 10.29 11.21 -5.11
CA TYR A 244 11.26 11.88 -4.26
C TYR A 244 12.59 11.15 -4.29
N GLU A 245 13.68 11.89 -4.15
CA GLU A 245 15.02 11.35 -3.96
C GLU A 245 15.57 11.80 -2.61
N CYS A 246 16.16 10.86 -1.88
CA CYS A 246 16.71 11.11 -0.55
C CYS A 246 18.20 11.50 -0.64
N TRP A 247 18.55 12.59 0.04
CA TRP A 247 19.93 13.06 0.22
C TRP A 247 20.10 13.47 1.68
N LYS A 248 20.71 12.58 2.46
CA LYS A 248 21.00 12.74 3.88
C LYS A 248 22.49 12.82 4.13
#